data_278d015ad956299099e88fae76937a87
#
_entry.id   278d015ad956299099e88fae76937a87
#
_cell.length_a   1.000
_cell.length_b   1.000
_cell.length_c   1.000
_cell.angle_alpha   90.00
_cell.angle_beta   90.00
_cell.angle_gamma   90.00
#
_symmetry.space_group_name_H-M   'P 1'
#
loop_
_entity.id
_entity.type
_entity.pdbx_description
1 polymer ?
#
loop_
_entity_poly.entity_id
_entity_poly.type
_entity_poly.pdbx_seq_one_letter_code
_entity_poly.pdbx_strand_id
1 'polypeptide(L)'
;IKPGMRLRILGNVAPDRFNNDEMTLTPTGIMKIEVPERKDNAEVKRVELHCHTKMSKMDGLTPMEDLVKKAIKWGHKALAITDHGVVQAFPFCYNAAKKSDLKLIFGMEGYLISDREDIKEGIDQESVDTKKKATRNKIKSNHIIILAQNEVGMRNLYKLVTISHLRYLNGRPLLPREVIMEHRDGLILGSACEA
;
A
#
# COMPACT_ATOMS: atom_id res chain seq x y z
N ILE A 1 10.32 18.43 26.66
CA ILE A 1 9.73 17.35 25.87
C ILE A 1 10.21 17.53 24.44
N LYS A 2 10.69 16.44 23.81
CA LYS A 2 11.13 16.44 22.40
C LYS A 2 10.26 15.48 21.60
N PRO A 3 10.04 15.71 20.29
CA PRO A 3 9.36 14.76 19.43
C PRO A 3 9.99 13.36 19.52
N GLY A 4 9.15 12.33 19.56
CA GLY A 4 9.60 10.93 19.69
C GLY A 4 9.80 10.43 21.13
N MET A 5 9.73 11.29 22.14
CA MET A 5 9.75 10.83 23.52
C MET A 5 8.43 10.14 23.88
N ARG A 6 8.55 9.03 24.62
CA ARG A 6 7.36 8.37 25.22
C ARG A 6 7.20 8.85 26.65
N LEU A 7 5.99 9.26 26.96
CA LEU A 7 5.66 9.87 28.24
C LEU A 7 4.45 9.15 28.86
N ARG A 8 4.48 9.02 30.18
CA ARG A 8 3.28 8.77 30.99
C ARG A 8 2.86 10.11 31.57
N ILE A 9 1.63 10.49 31.30
CA ILE A 9 1.08 11.76 31.72
C ILE A 9 -0.08 11.46 32.69
N LEU A 10 -0.04 12.07 33.86
CA LEU A 10 -1.15 12.14 34.83
C LEU A 10 -1.73 13.54 34.73
N GLY A 11 -3.04 13.67 34.69
CA GLY A 11 -3.67 14.98 34.60
C GLY A 11 -5.20 14.90 34.55
N ASN A 12 -5.82 16.07 34.51
CA ASN A 12 -7.26 16.22 34.38
C ASN A 12 -7.64 16.47 32.95
N VAL A 13 -8.66 15.75 32.47
CA VAL A 13 -9.23 15.93 31.13
C VAL A 13 -10.50 16.76 31.26
N ALA A 14 -10.56 17.86 30.54
CA ALA A 14 -11.72 18.76 30.54
C ALA A 14 -11.91 19.32 29.11
N PRO A 15 -13.11 19.83 28.76
CA PRO A 15 -13.29 20.57 27.51
C PRO A 15 -12.30 21.73 27.41
N ASP A 16 -11.78 21.96 26.21
CA ASP A 16 -10.91 23.10 25.97
C ASP A 16 -11.64 24.42 26.23
N ARG A 17 -10.92 25.38 26.77
CA ARG A 17 -11.53 26.69 27.18
C ARG A 17 -11.94 27.53 25.96
N PHE A 18 -11.36 27.27 24.79
CA PHE A 18 -11.58 28.05 23.60
C PHE A 18 -12.34 27.27 22.51
N ASN A 19 -12.34 25.94 22.63
CA ASN A 19 -13.02 25.04 21.70
C ASN A 19 -13.68 23.89 22.46
N ASN A 20 -14.93 24.08 22.83
CA ASN A 20 -15.68 23.09 23.66
C ASN A 20 -15.86 21.72 23.00
N ASP A 21 -15.64 21.60 21.70
CA ASP A 21 -15.72 20.32 20.96
C ASP A 21 -14.43 19.49 21.12
N GLU A 22 -13.38 20.06 21.71
CA GLU A 22 -12.12 19.38 21.95
C GLU A 22 -11.89 19.14 23.44
N MET A 23 -11.25 18.02 23.77
CA MET A 23 -10.85 17.67 25.13
C MET A 23 -9.38 17.97 25.33
N THR A 24 -9.07 18.76 26.37
CA THR A 24 -7.70 19.12 26.73
C THR A 24 -7.25 18.39 27.99
N LEU A 25 -6.05 17.80 27.96
CA LEU A 25 -5.39 17.21 29.11
C LEU A 25 -4.49 18.26 29.79
N THR A 26 -4.85 18.66 30.99
CA THR A 26 -4.01 19.50 31.86
C THR A 26 -3.11 18.59 32.70
N PRO A 27 -1.81 18.51 32.46
CA PRO A 27 -0.94 17.58 33.16
C PRO A 27 -0.65 18.06 34.60
N THR A 28 -0.76 17.15 35.54
CA THR A 28 -0.31 17.32 36.95
C THR A 28 0.99 16.55 37.21
N GLY A 29 1.34 15.59 36.34
CA GLY A 29 2.59 14.85 36.41
C GLY A 29 2.98 14.34 35.04
N ILE A 30 4.27 14.43 34.70
CA ILE A 30 4.85 13.92 33.44
C ILE A 30 6.08 13.10 33.79
N MET A 31 6.14 11.86 33.29
CA MET A 31 7.25 10.96 33.45
C MET A 31 7.69 10.40 32.11
N LYS A 32 8.98 10.50 31.82
CA LYS A 32 9.55 9.78 30.66
C LYS A 32 9.53 8.29 30.96
N ILE A 33 9.01 7.51 30.01
CA ILE A 33 9.00 6.05 30.09
C ILE A 33 9.89 5.45 29.00
N GLU A 34 10.58 4.38 29.34
CA GLU A 34 11.26 3.53 28.37
C GLU A 34 10.33 2.39 28.01
N VAL A 35 9.96 2.31 26.72
CA VAL A 35 9.17 1.18 26.22
C VAL A 35 10.11 0.31 25.39
N PRO A 36 10.26 -0.97 25.76
CA PRO A 36 11.09 -1.89 25.00
C PRO A 36 10.65 -1.91 23.53
N GLU A 37 11.62 -1.79 22.64
CA GLU A 37 11.32 -1.90 21.23
C GLU A 37 10.96 -3.35 20.89
N ARG A 38 9.90 -3.51 20.09
CA ARG A 38 9.52 -4.83 19.56
C ARG A 38 10.66 -5.37 18.72
N LYS A 39 11.00 -6.63 18.94
CA LYS A 39 11.99 -7.39 18.18
C LYS A 39 11.30 -8.55 17.48
N ASP A 40 11.77 -8.92 16.34
CA ASP A 40 11.46 -10.21 15.74
C ASP A 40 12.45 -11.23 16.29
N ASN A 41 11.97 -12.14 17.12
CA ASN A 41 12.77 -13.19 17.76
C ASN A 41 12.61 -14.55 17.06
N ALA A 42 11.93 -14.60 15.88
CA ALA A 42 11.81 -15.84 15.14
C ALA A 42 13.19 -16.34 14.68
N GLU A 43 13.45 -17.63 14.83
CA GLU A 43 14.69 -18.27 14.39
C GLU A 43 14.80 -18.19 12.86
N VAL A 44 13.72 -18.53 12.16
CA VAL A 44 13.61 -18.36 10.71
C VAL A 44 12.74 -17.16 10.41
N LYS A 45 13.33 -16.15 9.75
CA LYS A 45 12.62 -14.92 9.40
C LYS A 45 11.66 -15.16 8.25
N ARG A 46 10.43 -14.66 8.41
CA ARG A 46 9.44 -14.65 7.34
C ARG A 46 9.87 -13.70 6.23
N VAL A 47 9.61 -14.07 4.98
CA VAL A 47 9.63 -13.16 3.84
C VAL A 47 8.22 -12.61 3.66
N GLU A 48 8.05 -11.30 3.78
CA GLU A 48 6.77 -10.66 3.53
C GLU A 48 6.59 -10.42 2.03
N LEU A 49 5.54 -11.03 1.46
CA LEU A 49 5.23 -10.95 0.03
C LEU A 49 4.04 -10.04 -0.30
N HIS A 50 3.34 -9.52 0.73
CA HIS A 50 2.20 -8.63 0.58
C HIS A 50 2.29 -7.51 1.61
N CYS A 51 2.79 -6.35 1.19
CA CYS A 51 3.04 -5.24 2.10
C CYS A 51 2.70 -3.90 1.45
N HIS A 52 1.95 -3.08 2.19
CA HIS A 52 1.51 -1.75 1.78
C HIS A 52 2.31 -0.65 2.44
N THR A 53 2.71 0.33 1.66
CA THR A 53 3.27 1.60 2.13
C THR A 53 2.18 2.67 2.20
N LYS A 54 2.52 3.86 2.68
CA LYS A 54 1.61 5.02 2.63
C LYS A 54 1.17 5.44 1.22
N MET A 55 1.72 4.80 0.16
CA MET A 55 1.26 5.01 -1.22
C MET A 55 -0.02 4.23 -1.52
N SER A 56 -0.36 3.22 -0.72
CA SER A 56 -1.67 2.56 -0.74
C SER A 56 -2.70 3.46 -0.06
N LYS A 57 -3.40 4.27 -0.87
CA LYS A 57 -4.37 5.27 -0.39
C LYS A 57 -5.43 4.65 0.50
N MET A 58 -5.64 5.22 1.69
CA MET A 58 -6.61 4.81 2.72
C MET A 58 -6.37 3.41 3.32
N ASP A 59 -5.18 2.82 3.10
CA ASP A 59 -4.82 1.52 3.65
C ASP A 59 -3.46 1.57 4.35
N GLY A 60 -2.38 1.88 3.64
CA GLY A 60 -1.04 1.96 4.22
C GLY A 60 -0.78 3.28 4.96
N LEU A 61 -0.26 3.19 6.19
CA LEU A 61 0.12 4.35 7.00
C LEU A 61 1.64 4.52 7.11
N THR A 62 2.39 3.44 6.94
CA THR A 62 3.84 3.43 7.20
C THR A 62 4.61 4.00 6.01
N PRO A 63 5.52 4.98 6.23
CA PRO A 63 6.44 5.42 5.21
C PRO A 63 7.30 4.25 4.69
N MET A 64 7.55 4.23 3.39
CA MET A 64 8.29 3.15 2.72
C MET A 64 9.69 2.94 3.29
N GLU A 65 10.39 4.04 3.62
CA GLU A 65 11.73 3.97 4.20
C GLU A 65 11.73 3.32 5.59
N ASP A 66 10.66 3.54 6.36
CA ASP A 66 10.55 2.99 7.72
C ASP A 66 10.22 1.49 7.70
N LEU A 67 9.42 1.03 6.72
CA LEU A 67 9.21 -0.40 6.46
C LEU A 67 10.54 -1.10 6.16
N VAL A 68 11.31 -0.55 5.22
CA VAL A 68 12.61 -1.10 4.81
C VAL A 68 13.60 -1.10 6.00
N LYS A 69 13.72 0.00 6.72
CA LYS A 69 14.59 0.09 7.91
C LYS A 69 14.18 -0.92 8.98
N LYS A 70 12.87 -1.13 9.18
CA LYS A 70 12.39 -2.11 10.14
C LYS A 70 12.72 -3.53 9.72
N ALA A 71 12.53 -3.89 8.44
CA ALA A 71 12.89 -5.19 7.91
C ALA A 71 14.40 -5.48 8.07
N ILE A 72 15.24 -4.50 7.74
CA ILE A 72 16.71 -4.59 7.94
C ILE A 72 17.02 -4.80 9.43
N LYS A 73 16.45 -3.98 10.32
CA LYS A 73 16.68 -4.05 11.77
C LYS A 73 16.27 -5.39 12.36
N TRP A 74 15.24 -6.03 11.81
CA TRP A 74 14.77 -7.33 12.27
C TRP A 74 15.47 -8.51 11.60
N GLY A 75 16.39 -8.24 10.66
CA GLY A 75 17.19 -9.27 9.98
C GLY A 75 16.39 -10.06 8.92
N HIS A 76 15.35 -9.46 8.35
CA HIS A 76 14.63 -10.06 7.23
C HIS A 76 15.55 -10.16 6.01
N LYS A 77 15.44 -11.27 5.25
CA LYS A 77 16.23 -11.48 4.03
C LYS A 77 15.61 -10.83 2.81
N ALA A 78 14.28 -10.71 2.77
CA ALA A 78 13.56 -10.09 1.67
C ALA A 78 12.27 -9.43 2.14
N LEU A 79 11.80 -8.45 1.37
CA LEU A 79 10.55 -7.71 1.58
C LEU A 79 9.96 -7.36 0.22
N ALA A 80 8.69 -7.73 -0.02
CA ALA A 80 7.96 -7.25 -1.18
C ALA A 80 7.29 -5.90 -0.89
N ILE A 81 7.18 -5.09 -1.94
CA ILE A 81 6.43 -3.82 -1.93
C ILE A 81 5.28 -3.99 -2.92
N THR A 82 4.06 -3.99 -2.43
CA THR A 82 2.86 -4.37 -3.20
C THR A 82 1.71 -3.41 -2.96
N ASP A 83 1.94 -2.12 -3.19
CA ASP A 83 0.91 -1.10 -3.06
C ASP A 83 -0.25 -1.30 -4.03
N HIS A 84 -1.44 -0.82 -3.68
CA HIS A 84 -2.67 -0.94 -4.46
C HIS A 84 -2.57 -0.24 -5.83
N GLY A 85 -2.40 -1.02 -6.89
CA GLY A 85 -2.40 -0.55 -8.28
C GLY A 85 -1.30 0.42 -8.66
N VAL A 86 -0.31 0.66 -7.80
CA VAL A 86 0.73 1.69 -7.98
C VAL A 86 2.12 1.18 -7.61
N VAL A 87 3.15 1.91 -8.08
CA VAL A 87 4.56 1.55 -7.92
C VAL A 87 5.45 2.72 -7.44
N GLN A 88 4.85 3.81 -6.96
CA GLN A 88 5.60 5.02 -6.59
C GLN A 88 6.56 4.82 -5.43
N ALA A 89 6.37 3.81 -4.60
CA ALA A 89 7.25 3.51 -3.46
C ALA A 89 8.63 2.95 -3.88
N PHE A 90 8.76 2.40 -5.10
CA PHE A 90 9.96 1.66 -5.51
C PHE A 90 11.28 2.44 -5.37
N PRO A 91 11.42 3.67 -5.89
CA PRO A 91 12.67 4.42 -5.76
C PRO A 91 13.06 4.68 -4.31
N PHE A 92 12.09 4.96 -3.45
CA PHE A 92 12.33 5.25 -2.03
C PHE A 92 12.76 3.99 -1.28
N CYS A 93 12.09 2.86 -1.51
CA CYS A 93 12.46 1.57 -0.94
C CYS A 93 13.85 1.14 -1.40
N TYR A 94 14.15 1.26 -2.70
CA TYR A 94 15.46 0.96 -3.25
C TYR A 94 16.56 1.79 -2.58
N ASN A 95 16.37 3.11 -2.49
CA ASN A 95 17.34 3.98 -1.86
C ASN A 95 17.57 3.66 -0.37
N ALA A 96 16.51 3.24 0.34
CA ALA A 96 16.61 2.84 1.74
C ALA A 96 17.35 1.51 1.92
N ALA A 97 17.23 0.57 0.97
CA ALA A 97 17.80 -0.77 1.05
C ALA A 97 19.20 -0.91 0.43
N LYS A 98 19.60 -0.04 -0.50
CA LYS A 98 20.79 -0.19 -1.38
C LYS A 98 22.14 -0.41 -0.67
N LYS A 99 22.23 -0.14 0.63
CA LYS A 99 23.42 -0.35 1.46
C LYS A 99 23.24 -1.51 2.47
N SER A 100 22.27 -2.38 2.25
CA SER A 100 21.98 -3.53 3.10
C SER A 100 21.87 -4.80 2.27
N ASP A 101 21.85 -5.95 2.94
CA ASP A 101 21.64 -7.26 2.31
C ASP A 101 20.15 -7.60 2.11
N LEU A 102 19.22 -6.69 2.43
CA LEU A 102 17.80 -6.90 2.25
C LEU A 102 17.46 -6.92 0.75
N LYS A 103 16.95 -8.06 0.27
CA LYS A 103 16.41 -8.18 -1.09
C LYS A 103 15.04 -7.52 -1.16
N LEU A 104 14.88 -6.52 -2.01
CA LEU A 104 13.56 -5.99 -2.35
C LEU A 104 12.93 -6.81 -3.49
N ILE A 105 11.67 -7.12 -3.33
CA ILE A 105 10.81 -7.74 -4.34
C ILE A 105 9.79 -6.68 -4.76
N PHE A 106 9.83 -6.30 -6.03
CA PHE A 106 8.94 -5.28 -6.57
C PHE A 106 7.67 -5.91 -7.11
N GLY A 107 6.53 -5.37 -6.73
CA GLY A 107 5.24 -5.86 -7.16
C GLY A 107 4.14 -4.82 -6.94
N MET A 108 2.92 -5.22 -7.20
CA MET A 108 1.73 -4.45 -6.86
C MET A 108 0.58 -5.38 -6.47
N GLU A 109 -0.36 -4.86 -5.73
CA GLU A 109 -1.67 -5.48 -5.58
C GLU A 109 -2.63 -4.89 -6.62
N GLY A 110 -3.01 -5.71 -7.60
CA GLY A 110 -3.89 -5.31 -8.69
C GLY A 110 -5.36 -5.59 -8.39
N TYR A 111 -6.25 -4.96 -9.15
CA TYR A 111 -7.70 -5.17 -9.09
C TYR A 111 -8.15 -6.02 -10.28
N LEU A 112 -8.11 -7.34 -10.12
CA LEU A 112 -8.46 -8.32 -11.15
C LEU A 112 -9.95 -8.33 -11.43
N ILE A 113 -10.32 -8.28 -12.70
CA ILE A 113 -11.68 -8.53 -13.19
C ILE A 113 -11.69 -9.68 -14.21
N SER A 114 -12.84 -10.38 -14.29
CA SER A 114 -12.94 -11.62 -15.09
C SER A 114 -12.86 -11.37 -16.58
N ASP A 115 -13.53 -10.35 -17.11
CA ASP A 115 -13.69 -10.12 -18.53
C ASP A 115 -13.65 -8.64 -18.92
N ARG A 116 -13.21 -8.37 -20.18
CA ARG A 116 -13.25 -7.03 -20.79
C ARG A 116 -14.68 -6.54 -21.04
N GLU A 117 -15.61 -7.43 -21.19
CA GLU A 117 -17.01 -7.09 -21.49
C GLU A 117 -17.70 -6.38 -20.34
N ASP A 118 -17.33 -6.72 -19.10
CA ASP A 118 -17.83 -6.02 -17.90
C ASP A 118 -17.46 -4.52 -17.88
N ILE A 119 -16.47 -4.12 -18.70
CA ILE A 119 -15.97 -2.74 -18.77
C ILE A 119 -16.63 -1.96 -19.90
N LYS A 120 -16.98 -2.60 -21.03
CA LYS A 120 -17.55 -1.92 -22.19
C LYS A 120 -18.85 -1.20 -21.86
N GLU A 121 -19.65 -1.75 -20.96
CA GLU A 121 -20.87 -1.08 -20.49
C GLU A 121 -20.62 0.15 -19.60
N GLY A 122 -19.39 0.31 -19.05
CA GLY A 122 -19.02 1.40 -18.14
C GLY A 122 -18.16 2.51 -18.74
N ILE A 123 -17.44 2.24 -19.84
CA ILE A 123 -16.46 3.18 -20.43
C ILE A 123 -16.98 3.89 -21.69
N ASP A 124 -17.93 3.27 -22.43
CA ASP A 124 -18.48 3.85 -23.68
C ASP A 124 -19.48 4.99 -23.46
N GLN A 125 -19.64 5.49 -22.23
CA GLN A 125 -20.41 6.70 -21.95
C GLN A 125 -19.51 7.90 -21.62
N GLU A 126 -18.66 8.31 -22.55
CA GLU A 126 -18.29 9.71 -22.68
C GLU A 126 -19.48 10.54 -23.21
N SER A 127 -20.56 10.58 -22.48
CA SER A 127 -21.50 11.67 -22.59
C SER A 127 -21.05 12.76 -21.65
N VAL A 128 -20.53 13.82 -22.22
CA VAL A 128 -20.31 15.14 -21.62
C VAL A 128 -21.66 15.70 -21.14
N ASP A 129 -22.26 15.11 -20.16
CA ASP A 129 -23.43 15.64 -19.50
C ASP A 129 -23.20 15.66 -17.98
N THR A 130 -22.69 16.82 -17.53
CA THR A 130 -22.27 17.10 -16.17
C THR A 130 -23.39 17.12 -15.12
N LYS A 131 -24.59 16.67 -15.44
CA LYS A 131 -25.76 16.76 -14.55
C LYS A 131 -26.41 15.44 -14.14
N LYS A 132 -26.01 14.29 -14.69
CA LYS A 132 -26.43 12.99 -14.17
C LYS A 132 -25.27 12.36 -13.42
N LYS A 133 -25.32 12.34 -12.07
CA LYS A 133 -24.60 11.35 -11.27
C LYS A 133 -25.09 9.98 -11.72
N ALA A 134 -24.50 9.46 -12.82
CA ALA A 134 -24.66 8.10 -13.21
C ALA A 134 -24.23 7.25 -12.00
N THR A 135 -25.09 6.40 -11.53
CA THR A 135 -24.78 5.31 -10.61
C THR A 135 -23.74 4.48 -11.34
N ARG A 136 -22.44 4.78 -11.09
CA ARG A 136 -21.33 3.95 -11.61
C ARG A 136 -21.60 2.55 -11.11
N ASN A 137 -21.99 1.65 -11.99
CA ASN A 137 -22.09 0.25 -11.66
C ASN A 137 -20.76 -0.18 -11.09
N LYS A 138 -20.75 -0.55 -9.82
CA LYS A 138 -19.51 -0.93 -9.11
C LYS A 138 -19.07 -2.27 -9.67
N ILE A 139 -18.12 -2.25 -10.62
CA ILE A 139 -17.54 -3.47 -11.18
C ILE A 139 -16.87 -4.24 -10.02
N LYS A 140 -17.28 -5.50 -9.86
CA LYS A 140 -16.70 -6.38 -8.85
C LYS A 140 -15.28 -6.76 -9.27
N SER A 141 -14.32 -6.49 -8.44
CA SER A 141 -12.92 -6.87 -8.65
C SER A 141 -12.41 -7.68 -7.46
N ASN A 142 -11.46 -8.58 -7.72
CA ASN A 142 -10.73 -9.32 -6.70
C ASN A 142 -9.30 -8.79 -6.64
N HIS A 143 -8.66 -8.87 -5.49
CA HIS A 143 -7.26 -8.48 -5.35
C HIS A 143 -6.33 -9.60 -5.84
N ILE A 144 -5.25 -9.22 -6.51
CA ILE A 144 -4.23 -10.13 -7.03
C ILE A 144 -2.84 -9.54 -6.76
N ILE A 145 -1.94 -10.33 -6.21
CA ILE A 145 -0.54 -9.95 -6.07
C ILE A 145 0.20 -10.26 -7.36
N ILE A 146 0.94 -9.27 -7.86
CA ILE A 146 1.76 -9.36 -9.07
C ILE A 146 3.17 -8.96 -8.71
N LEU A 147 4.11 -9.91 -8.73
CA LEU A 147 5.51 -9.71 -8.38
C LEU A 147 6.39 -9.80 -9.63
N ALA A 148 7.36 -8.90 -9.76
CA ALA A 148 8.36 -8.97 -10.82
C ALA A 148 9.48 -9.95 -10.43
N GLN A 149 9.70 -10.97 -11.25
CA GLN A 149 10.74 -11.98 -11.05
C GLN A 149 12.09 -11.54 -11.65
N ASN A 150 12.05 -10.76 -12.73
CA ASN A 150 13.21 -10.32 -13.49
C ASN A 150 12.93 -8.99 -14.20
N GLU A 151 13.87 -8.51 -15.03
CA GLU A 151 13.72 -7.26 -15.78
C GLU A 151 12.55 -7.27 -16.78
N VAL A 152 12.25 -8.40 -17.40
CA VAL A 152 11.09 -8.54 -18.29
C VAL A 152 9.81 -8.36 -17.50
N GLY A 153 9.71 -9.03 -16.34
CA GLY A 153 8.60 -8.87 -15.41
C GLY A 153 8.45 -7.43 -14.89
N MET A 154 9.56 -6.75 -14.59
CA MET A 154 9.51 -5.34 -14.18
C MET A 154 8.92 -4.44 -15.29
N ARG A 155 9.33 -4.62 -16.53
CA ARG A 155 8.75 -3.88 -17.67
C ARG A 155 7.27 -4.19 -17.85
N ASN A 156 6.89 -5.47 -17.72
CA ASN A 156 5.49 -5.88 -17.81
C ASN A 156 4.65 -5.36 -16.64
N LEU A 157 5.19 -5.33 -15.43
CA LEU A 157 4.54 -4.70 -14.28
C LEU A 157 4.22 -3.21 -14.55
N TYR A 158 5.18 -2.45 -15.08
CA TYR A 158 4.96 -1.04 -15.45
C TYR A 158 3.93 -0.87 -16.56
N LYS A 159 3.89 -1.79 -17.55
CA LYS A 159 2.85 -1.79 -18.58
C LYS A 159 1.47 -2.04 -17.99
N LEU A 160 1.35 -3.03 -17.08
CA LEU A 160 0.09 -3.31 -16.40
C LEU A 160 -0.41 -2.11 -15.60
N VAL A 161 0.47 -1.43 -14.85
CA VAL A 161 0.13 -0.18 -14.15
C VAL A 161 -0.36 0.89 -15.13
N THR A 162 0.36 1.09 -16.24
CA THR A 162 -0.01 2.08 -17.25
C THR A 162 -1.36 1.75 -17.89
N ILE A 163 -1.57 0.51 -18.30
CA ILE A 163 -2.80 0.06 -18.95
C ILE A 163 -4.00 0.19 -18.00
N SER A 164 -3.85 -0.22 -16.75
CA SER A 164 -4.93 -0.15 -15.76
C SER A 164 -5.38 1.29 -15.47
N HIS A 165 -4.45 2.24 -15.45
CA HIS A 165 -4.77 3.65 -15.22
C HIS A 165 -5.28 4.38 -16.45
N LEU A 166 -4.76 4.08 -17.64
CA LEU A 166 -5.13 4.82 -18.86
C LEU A 166 -6.34 4.23 -19.59
N ARG A 167 -6.58 2.92 -19.46
CA ARG A 167 -7.65 2.24 -20.23
C ARG A 167 -8.77 1.68 -19.37
N TYR A 168 -8.47 1.33 -18.11
CA TYR A 168 -9.40 0.58 -17.27
C TYR A 168 -9.63 1.24 -15.89
N LEU A 169 -9.47 2.56 -15.80
CA LEU A 169 -9.72 3.29 -14.57
C LEU A 169 -11.23 3.48 -14.35
N ASN A 170 -11.80 2.75 -13.39
CA ASN A 170 -13.17 2.91 -12.96
C ASN A 170 -13.24 3.03 -11.42
N GLY A 171 -12.92 4.23 -10.90
CA GLY A 171 -12.72 4.45 -9.47
C GLY A 171 -11.47 3.77 -8.92
N ARG A 172 -11.08 2.62 -9.49
CA ARG A 172 -9.86 1.85 -9.24
C ARG A 172 -9.19 1.46 -10.57
N PRO A 173 -7.87 1.27 -10.61
CA PRO A 173 -7.16 0.83 -11.81
C PRO A 173 -7.39 -0.69 -12.01
N LEU A 174 -8.43 -1.04 -12.76
CA LEU A 174 -8.83 -2.42 -13.00
C LEU A 174 -7.88 -3.13 -13.97
N LEU A 175 -7.75 -4.44 -13.79
CA LEU A 175 -6.93 -5.32 -14.62
C LEU A 175 -7.75 -6.49 -15.14
N PRO A 176 -8.17 -6.47 -16.42
CA PRO A 176 -8.77 -7.64 -17.05
C PRO A 176 -7.79 -8.81 -17.05
N ARG A 177 -8.29 -10.01 -16.81
CA ARG A 177 -7.50 -11.25 -16.81
C ARG A 177 -6.68 -11.40 -18.09
N GLU A 178 -7.27 -11.12 -19.25
CA GLU A 178 -6.58 -11.21 -20.52
C GLU A 178 -5.37 -10.29 -20.61
N VAL A 179 -5.48 -9.04 -20.12
CA VAL A 179 -4.38 -8.07 -20.10
C VAL A 179 -3.22 -8.57 -19.24
N ILE A 180 -3.52 -9.20 -18.11
CA ILE A 180 -2.48 -9.82 -17.27
C ILE A 180 -1.82 -10.97 -18.03
N MET A 181 -2.61 -11.81 -18.70
CA MET A 181 -2.09 -12.96 -19.45
C MET A 181 -1.21 -12.54 -20.65
N GLU A 182 -1.56 -11.46 -21.35
CA GLU A 182 -0.74 -10.88 -22.43
C GLU A 182 0.64 -10.36 -21.94
N HIS A 183 0.76 -10.00 -20.65
CA HIS A 183 1.96 -9.40 -20.08
C HIS A 183 2.56 -10.24 -18.93
N ARG A 184 2.26 -11.55 -18.89
CA ARG A 184 2.63 -12.42 -17.76
C ARG A 184 4.11 -12.78 -17.66
N ASP A 185 4.86 -12.63 -18.75
CA ASP A 185 6.25 -13.07 -18.80
C ASP A 185 7.10 -12.35 -17.74
N GLY A 186 7.84 -13.15 -16.97
CA GLY A 186 8.67 -12.66 -15.86
C GLY A 186 7.89 -12.16 -14.65
N LEU A 187 6.58 -12.43 -14.57
CA LEU A 187 5.74 -12.13 -13.41
C LEU A 187 5.39 -13.40 -12.63
N ILE A 188 5.27 -13.26 -11.32
CA ILE A 188 4.72 -14.25 -10.40
C ILE A 188 3.38 -13.69 -9.92
N LEU A 189 2.32 -14.50 -10.05
CA LEU A 189 0.98 -14.13 -9.63
C LEU A 189 0.60 -14.92 -8.38
N GLY A 190 -0.06 -14.26 -7.44
CA GLY A 190 -0.54 -14.86 -6.21
C GLY A 190 -1.90 -14.32 -5.80
N SER A 191 -2.61 -15.06 -4.97
CA SER A 191 -3.79 -14.53 -4.29
C SER A 191 -3.35 -13.42 -3.33
N ALA A 192 -4.20 -12.40 -3.18
CA ALA A 192 -4.02 -11.35 -2.19
C ALA A 192 -4.80 -11.68 -0.90
N CYS A 193 -5.18 -10.64 -0.15
CA CYS A 193 -6.03 -10.76 1.03
C CYS A 193 -7.50 -11.05 0.67
N GLU A 194 -8.34 -11.29 1.68
CA GLU A 194 -9.78 -11.55 1.54
C GLU A 194 -10.63 -10.28 1.32
N ALA A 195 -10.02 -9.16 1.03
CA ALA A 195 -10.72 -7.88 0.91
C ALA A 195 -11.58 -7.77 -0.36
#